data_7ff3f928d24ff220788b1f8b56859921
#
_entry.id   7ff3f928d24ff220788b1f8b56859921
#
_cell.length_a   1.000
_cell.length_b   1.000
_cell.length_c   1.000
_cell.angle_alpha   90.00
_cell.angle_beta   90.00
_cell.angle_gamma   90.00
#
_symmetry.space_group_name_H-M   'P 1'
#
loop_
_entity.id
_entity.type
_entity.pdbx_description
1 polymer ?
#
loop_
_entity_poly.entity_id
_entity_poly.type
_entity_poly.pdbx_seq_one_letter_code
_entity_poly.pdbx_strand_id
1 'polypeptide(L)'
;MKPRYLFPNDYMADPAAHVFNNRLYIYPSHDRECDNVFDDDGGHFQMRDYHVLSFDDLENGAVTDHGVILDQDQVPWVEKQMWDSDVVEKDGKYYLVYSAKDYNGEFHLGVAIADRPEGPFIPQERPIRGAYSIDPCVFKDDDGQIYCYYGGLWGGQLQWHVPLSVRPVQQPDTEAAPAGHVDIGHASDKKTELWAPVDAPALPSYVARMTDDVLQFTEAPRPVLIVDADGQPLKASDPHRFFEASWMHKYNGKYYFSYSTGDSHFLCYAIGDNPYGPFTYQGVLLDPVVGWTTHHCIVEFRGQWYLLYHDCVPSNDVTHLRSLKAQRLFYNADGTIQKVVNE
;
A
#
# COMPACT_ATOMS: atom_id res chain seq x y z
N MET A 1 3.99 -19.39 14.89
CA MET A 1 2.61 -18.89 15.16
C MET A 1 1.77 -19.29 13.96
N LYS A 2 0.59 -19.86 14.16
CA LYS A 2 -0.40 -19.98 13.09
C LYS A 2 -0.91 -18.59 12.72
N PRO A 3 -1.41 -18.37 11.49
CA PRO A 3 -2.06 -17.11 11.13
C PRO A 3 -3.12 -16.74 12.16
N ARG A 4 -3.13 -15.49 12.59
CA ARG A 4 -4.05 -14.99 13.62
C ARG A 4 -4.79 -13.77 13.11
N TYR A 5 -6.13 -13.75 13.24
CA TYR A 5 -6.90 -12.52 13.10
C TYR A 5 -6.65 -11.60 14.30
N LEU A 6 -6.32 -10.36 14.02
CA LEU A 6 -5.86 -9.40 15.02
C LEU A 6 -7.00 -8.65 15.70
N PHE A 7 -8.07 -8.36 14.95
CA PHE A 7 -9.21 -7.61 15.44
C PHE A 7 -10.53 -8.21 14.89
N PRO A 8 -11.03 -9.29 15.50
CA PRO A 8 -12.20 -10.01 14.99
C PRO A 8 -13.55 -9.33 15.27
N ASN A 9 -13.55 -8.18 15.95
CA ASN A 9 -14.77 -7.48 16.32
C ASN A 9 -15.23 -6.44 15.30
N ASP A 10 -14.39 -6.14 14.31
CA ASP A 10 -14.65 -5.18 13.27
C ASP A 10 -13.81 -5.50 12.02
N TYR A 11 -14.10 -4.87 10.89
CA TYR A 11 -13.43 -5.08 9.63
C TYR A 11 -12.36 -4.02 9.41
N MET A 12 -11.12 -4.47 9.41
CA MET A 12 -9.95 -3.61 9.20
C MET A 12 -8.96 -4.30 8.25
N ALA A 13 -8.34 -3.51 7.38
CA ALA A 13 -7.47 -4.01 6.32
C ALA A 13 -6.21 -3.17 6.16
N ASP A 14 -5.44 -3.43 5.12
CA ASP A 14 -4.34 -2.61 4.62
C ASP A 14 -3.39 -2.17 5.76
N PRO A 15 -2.75 -3.15 6.45
CA PRO A 15 -2.01 -2.84 7.66
C PRO A 15 -0.73 -2.06 7.37
N ALA A 16 -0.51 -0.96 8.10
CA ALA A 16 0.80 -0.37 8.29
C ALA A 16 1.20 -0.49 9.76
N ALA A 17 2.33 -1.13 10.04
CA ALA A 17 2.70 -1.47 11.40
C ALA A 17 4.10 -0.96 11.76
N HIS A 18 4.19 -0.28 12.90
CA HIS A 18 5.43 0.27 13.43
C HIS A 18 5.59 0.02 14.93
N VAL A 19 6.84 -0.02 15.38
CA VAL A 19 7.15 -0.16 16.80
C VAL A 19 7.55 1.20 17.37
N PHE A 20 6.69 1.73 18.24
CA PHE A 20 6.98 2.94 19.00
C PHE A 20 6.97 2.62 20.50
N ASN A 21 7.97 3.11 21.23
CA ASN A 21 8.07 2.92 22.69
C ASN A 21 7.94 1.44 23.14
N ASN A 22 8.55 0.51 22.40
CA ASN A 22 8.49 -0.94 22.62
C ASN A 22 7.10 -1.58 22.49
N ARG A 23 6.16 -0.89 21.87
CA ARG A 23 4.80 -1.36 21.58
C ARG A 23 4.58 -1.35 20.07
N LEU A 24 3.88 -2.37 19.56
CA LEU A 24 3.49 -2.43 18.16
C LEU A 24 2.21 -1.63 17.97
N TYR A 25 2.22 -0.72 17.01
CA TYR A 25 1.04 0.04 16.55
C TYR A 25 0.73 -0.35 15.12
N ILE A 26 -0.54 -0.52 14.80
CA ILE A 26 -1.04 -0.84 13.47
C ILE A 26 -2.07 0.23 13.09
N TYR A 27 -1.89 0.80 11.90
CA TYR A 27 -2.74 1.84 11.31
C TYR A 27 -3.46 1.26 10.10
N PRO A 28 -4.61 0.61 10.29
CA PRO A 28 -5.36 -0.03 9.22
C PRO A 28 -6.31 0.94 8.54
N SER A 29 -6.74 0.57 7.32
CA SER A 29 -7.99 1.04 6.77
C SER A 29 -9.16 0.48 7.56
N HIS A 30 -10.24 1.25 7.72
CA HIS A 30 -11.45 0.81 8.41
C HIS A 30 -12.56 0.53 7.40
N ASP A 31 -12.77 -0.75 7.11
CA ASP A 31 -13.77 -1.22 6.16
C ASP A 31 -15.19 -1.05 6.71
N ARG A 32 -16.14 -0.78 5.82
CA ARG A 32 -17.52 -0.49 6.19
C ARG A 32 -18.50 -1.14 5.23
N GLU A 33 -19.66 -1.52 5.74
CA GLU A 33 -20.79 -1.88 4.90
C GLU A 33 -21.16 -0.71 3.97
N CYS A 34 -21.45 -1.02 2.74
CA CYS A 34 -21.93 -0.06 1.76
C CYS A 34 -22.96 -0.71 0.81
N ASP A 35 -23.80 0.12 0.22
CA ASP A 35 -24.79 -0.29 -0.79
C ASP A 35 -24.22 -0.27 -2.22
N ASN A 36 -22.93 0.06 -2.39
CA ASN A 36 -22.32 0.14 -3.71
C ASN A 36 -22.09 -1.25 -4.29
N VAL A 37 -22.44 -1.40 -5.54
CA VAL A 37 -22.10 -2.61 -6.30
C VAL A 37 -20.59 -2.63 -6.53
N PHE A 38 -20.02 -3.84 -6.53
CA PHE A 38 -18.63 -4.06 -6.92
C PHE A 38 -18.34 -3.43 -8.29
N ASP A 39 -17.25 -2.69 -8.37
CA ASP A 39 -16.67 -2.16 -9.61
C ASP A 39 -15.14 -2.21 -9.56
N ASP A 40 -14.49 -2.16 -10.72
CA ASP A 40 -13.04 -2.22 -10.86
C ASP A 40 -12.34 -0.90 -10.45
N ASP A 41 -13.09 0.16 -10.21
CA ASP A 41 -12.63 1.44 -9.65
C ASP A 41 -12.60 1.43 -8.11
N GLY A 42 -12.98 0.32 -7.47
CA GLY A 42 -13.02 0.19 -6.01
C GLY A 42 -14.12 1.02 -5.34
N GLY A 43 -15.20 1.35 -6.07
CA GLY A 43 -16.29 2.18 -5.55
C GLY A 43 -17.04 1.59 -4.36
N HIS A 44 -16.90 0.29 -4.13
CA HIS A 44 -17.45 -0.44 -2.98
C HIS A 44 -16.58 -0.35 -1.71
N PHE A 45 -15.35 0.15 -1.79
CA PHE A 45 -14.50 0.42 -0.61
C PHE A 45 -14.77 1.82 -0.09
N GLN A 46 -15.74 1.96 0.81
CA GLN A 46 -16.25 3.24 1.32
C GLN A 46 -15.65 3.62 2.67
N MET A 47 -14.35 3.41 2.87
CA MET A 47 -13.66 3.77 4.10
C MET A 47 -13.71 5.28 4.31
N ARG A 48 -13.86 5.68 5.58
CA ARG A 48 -14.14 7.04 5.98
C ARG A 48 -13.24 7.57 7.09
N ASP A 49 -12.69 6.67 7.89
CA ASP A 49 -11.89 7.01 9.06
C ASP A 49 -10.75 6.01 9.24
N TYR A 50 -9.81 6.39 10.10
CA TYR A 50 -8.71 5.52 10.52
C TYR A 50 -8.80 5.25 12.01
N HIS A 51 -8.52 4.01 12.39
CA HIS A 51 -8.25 3.59 13.75
C HIS A 51 -6.75 3.39 13.97
N VAL A 52 -6.34 3.24 15.22
CA VAL A 52 -5.05 2.66 15.55
C VAL A 52 -5.24 1.53 16.55
N LEU A 53 -4.65 0.40 16.22
CA LEU A 53 -4.59 -0.76 17.09
C LEU A 53 -3.21 -0.86 17.72
N SER A 54 -3.09 -1.37 18.95
CA SER A 54 -1.77 -1.63 19.52
C SER A 54 -1.69 -2.93 20.29
N PHE A 55 -0.47 -3.48 20.35
CA PHE A 55 -0.15 -4.75 20.97
C PHE A 55 1.13 -4.65 21.80
N ASP A 56 1.08 -5.19 23.01
CA ASP A 56 2.30 -5.46 23.80
C ASP A 56 2.89 -6.83 23.43
N ASP A 57 2.08 -7.77 22.97
CA ASP A 57 2.46 -9.08 22.46
C ASP A 57 1.56 -9.44 21.29
N LEU A 58 2.14 -9.49 20.07
CA LEU A 58 1.38 -9.76 18.86
C LEU A 58 0.87 -11.21 18.78
N GLU A 59 1.53 -12.15 19.44
CA GLU A 59 1.17 -13.57 19.34
C GLU A 59 0.08 -13.98 20.33
N ASN A 60 0.13 -13.47 21.57
CA ASN A 60 -0.72 -13.92 22.65
C ASN A 60 -1.45 -12.78 23.35
N GLY A 61 -1.05 -11.54 23.09
CA GLY A 61 -1.61 -10.36 23.76
C GLY A 61 -2.99 -10.00 23.26
N ALA A 62 -3.70 -9.23 24.09
CA ALA A 62 -4.92 -8.56 23.68
C ALA A 62 -4.60 -7.36 22.80
N VAL A 63 -5.49 -7.08 21.86
CA VAL A 63 -5.47 -5.83 21.10
C VAL A 63 -6.04 -4.70 21.95
N THR A 64 -5.44 -3.51 21.85
CA THR A 64 -6.08 -2.27 22.29
C THR A 64 -6.47 -1.48 21.05
N ASP A 65 -7.76 -1.25 20.85
CA ASP A 65 -8.26 -0.29 19.88
C ASP A 65 -8.34 1.08 20.57
N HIS A 66 -7.67 2.08 19.99
CA HIS A 66 -7.66 3.46 20.50
C HIS A 66 -8.78 4.31 19.88
N GLY A 67 -9.61 3.69 19.03
CA GLY A 67 -10.72 4.35 18.35
C GLY A 67 -10.29 5.18 17.14
N VAL A 68 -11.20 6.01 16.65
CA VAL A 68 -10.98 6.88 15.49
C VAL A 68 -9.92 7.93 15.77
N ILE A 69 -8.86 7.95 14.95
CA ILE A 69 -7.74 8.89 15.05
C ILE A 69 -7.82 10.04 14.06
N LEU A 70 -8.52 9.82 12.93
CA LEU A 70 -8.83 10.81 11.91
C LEU A 70 -10.10 10.40 11.16
N ASP A 71 -11.04 11.32 11.00
CA ASP A 71 -12.29 11.12 10.25
C ASP A 71 -12.33 12.06 9.04
N GLN A 72 -12.98 11.60 7.96
CA GLN A 72 -13.15 12.33 6.70
C GLN A 72 -13.66 13.77 6.91
N ASP A 73 -14.61 13.99 7.81
CA ASP A 73 -15.21 15.31 8.08
C ASP A 73 -14.20 16.32 8.64
N GLN A 74 -13.05 15.86 9.13
CA GLN A 74 -11.97 16.71 9.62
C GLN A 74 -11.03 17.19 8.50
N VAL A 75 -11.10 16.60 7.29
CA VAL A 75 -10.14 16.86 6.20
C VAL A 75 -10.78 17.75 5.13
N PRO A 76 -10.40 19.02 5.00
CA PRO A 76 -11.12 19.99 4.16
C PRO A 76 -11.17 19.67 2.67
N TRP A 77 -10.20 18.91 2.15
CA TRP A 77 -10.08 18.59 0.73
C TRP A 77 -10.65 17.22 0.34
N VAL A 78 -10.99 16.38 1.32
CA VAL A 78 -11.46 15.00 1.09
C VAL A 78 -12.97 14.98 0.90
N GLU A 79 -13.43 14.33 -0.17
CA GLU A 79 -14.82 14.00 -0.40
C GLU A 79 -15.18 12.61 0.14
N LYS A 80 -14.30 11.60 -0.12
CA LYS A 80 -14.60 10.19 0.19
C LYS A 80 -13.37 9.28 0.11
N GLN A 81 -13.59 8.00 0.46
CA GLN A 81 -12.64 6.90 0.27
C GLN A 81 -11.26 7.20 0.86
N MET A 82 -11.21 7.28 2.18
CA MET A 82 -9.96 7.32 2.94
C MET A 82 -9.40 5.90 3.01
N TRP A 83 -8.53 5.58 2.05
CA TRP A 83 -7.97 4.24 1.88
C TRP A 83 -6.70 4.08 2.73
N ASP A 84 -5.69 3.45 2.20
CA ASP A 84 -4.49 3.07 2.91
C ASP A 84 -3.75 4.23 3.56
N SER A 85 -3.05 3.96 4.65
CA SER A 85 -2.24 4.94 5.35
C SER A 85 -0.98 4.31 5.92
N ASP A 86 0.02 5.13 6.20
CA ASP A 86 1.21 4.75 6.92
C ASP A 86 1.68 5.85 7.86
N VAL A 87 2.48 5.52 8.88
CA VAL A 87 2.92 6.46 9.90
C VAL A 87 4.42 6.43 10.09
N VAL A 88 5.02 7.61 10.16
CA VAL A 88 6.42 7.77 10.53
C VAL A 88 6.58 8.67 11.73
N GLU A 89 7.53 8.33 12.63
CA GLU A 89 7.93 9.19 13.74
C GLU A 89 9.13 10.05 13.33
N LYS A 90 9.05 11.35 13.61
CA LYS A 90 10.18 12.27 13.51
C LYS A 90 10.12 13.35 14.59
N ASP A 91 11.21 13.51 15.32
CA ASP A 91 11.40 14.57 16.33
C ASP A 91 10.28 14.59 17.40
N GLY A 92 9.81 13.40 17.79
CA GLY A 92 8.77 13.23 18.81
C GLY A 92 7.35 13.51 18.31
N LYS A 93 7.16 13.67 17.00
CA LYS A 93 5.86 13.77 16.36
C LYS A 93 5.61 12.58 15.44
N TYR A 94 4.34 12.30 15.22
CA TYR A 94 3.88 11.21 14.36
C TYR A 94 3.14 11.79 13.17
N TYR A 95 3.51 11.35 11.98
CA TYR A 95 2.98 11.84 10.70
C TYR A 95 2.25 10.70 10.02
N LEU A 96 0.92 10.77 9.98
CA LEU A 96 0.07 9.86 9.23
C LEU A 96 0.00 10.37 7.79
N VAL A 97 0.53 9.61 6.85
CA VAL A 97 0.34 9.84 5.41
C VAL A 97 -0.77 8.91 4.95
N TYR A 98 -1.77 9.44 4.28
CA TYR A 98 -2.98 8.70 3.91
C TYR A 98 -3.44 9.05 2.51
N SER A 99 -4.12 8.12 1.86
CA SER A 99 -4.73 8.33 0.55
C SER A 99 -6.24 8.59 0.67
N ALA A 100 -6.74 9.57 -0.09
CA ALA A 100 -8.16 9.88 -0.14
C ALA A 100 -8.55 10.59 -1.44
N LYS A 101 -9.81 10.47 -1.85
CA LYS A 101 -10.36 11.17 -3.02
C LYS A 101 -10.82 12.57 -2.68
N ASP A 102 -10.43 13.50 -3.54
CA ASP A 102 -10.92 14.87 -3.53
C ASP A 102 -12.31 15.01 -4.19
N TYR A 103 -12.85 16.23 -4.22
CA TYR A 103 -14.15 16.56 -4.84
C TYR A 103 -14.19 16.41 -6.37
N ASN A 104 -13.05 16.16 -7.02
CA ASN A 104 -12.99 15.81 -8.45
C ASN A 104 -12.95 14.30 -8.67
N GLY A 105 -12.88 13.51 -7.59
CA GLY A 105 -12.77 12.05 -7.64
C GLY A 105 -11.36 11.55 -7.91
N GLU A 106 -10.33 12.39 -7.68
CA GLU A 106 -8.92 12.02 -7.80
C GLU A 106 -8.30 11.68 -6.44
N PHE A 107 -7.52 10.61 -6.38
CA PHE A 107 -6.74 10.26 -5.20
C PHE A 107 -5.52 11.15 -5.04
N HIS A 108 -5.32 11.63 -3.82
CA HIS A 108 -4.14 12.34 -3.37
C HIS A 108 -3.65 11.78 -2.05
N LEU A 109 -2.37 12.04 -1.74
CA LEU A 109 -1.82 11.76 -0.43
C LEU A 109 -1.93 12.99 0.47
N GLY A 110 -2.52 12.81 1.64
CA GLY A 110 -2.60 13.81 2.70
C GLY A 110 -1.63 13.51 3.84
N VAL A 111 -1.43 14.50 4.72
CA VAL A 111 -0.66 14.34 5.95
C VAL A 111 -1.49 14.82 7.13
N ALA A 112 -1.46 14.07 8.23
CA ALA A 112 -1.97 14.50 9.52
C ALA A 112 -0.91 14.29 10.61
N ILE A 113 -0.89 15.12 11.64
CA ILE A 113 0.17 15.15 12.64
C ILE A 113 -0.40 14.91 14.04
N ALA A 114 0.30 14.10 14.84
CA ALA A 114 -0.01 13.88 16.25
C ALA A 114 1.24 13.99 17.14
N ASP A 115 1.02 14.24 18.42
CA ASP A 115 2.07 14.22 19.45
C ASP A 115 2.26 12.83 20.08
N ARG A 116 1.39 11.87 19.74
CA ARG A 116 1.43 10.49 20.23
C ARG A 116 1.03 9.52 19.13
N PRO A 117 1.54 8.28 19.17
CA PRO A 117 1.25 7.29 18.12
C PRO A 117 -0.24 6.92 18.04
N GLU A 118 -0.97 7.01 19.13
CA GLU A 118 -2.42 6.78 19.19
C GLU A 118 -3.27 8.01 18.83
N GLY A 119 -2.64 9.09 18.36
CA GLY A 119 -3.35 10.31 17.96
C GLY A 119 -3.87 11.17 19.13
N PRO A 120 -4.90 12.02 18.93
CA PRO A 120 -5.56 12.28 17.65
C PRO A 120 -4.63 12.94 16.63
N PHE A 121 -4.86 12.67 15.34
CA PHE A 121 -4.11 13.26 14.25
C PHE A 121 -4.84 14.50 13.70
N ILE A 122 -4.10 15.59 13.51
CA ILE A 122 -4.60 16.85 12.96
C ILE A 122 -4.21 16.94 11.48
N PRO A 123 -5.17 16.92 10.55
CA PRO A 123 -4.88 16.92 9.13
C PRO A 123 -4.37 18.27 8.63
N GLN A 124 -3.57 18.24 7.56
CA GLN A 124 -3.19 19.43 6.83
C GLN A 124 -4.32 19.88 5.90
N GLU A 125 -4.41 21.18 5.66
CA GLU A 125 -5.47 21.78 4.83
C GLU A 125 -5.40 21.36 3.35
N ARG A 126 -4.27 20.86 2.89
CA ARG A 126 -4.02 20.49 1.49
C ARG A 126 -3.21 19.19 1.41
N PRO A 127 -3.42 18.40 0.34
CA PRO A 127 -2.61 17.22 0.08
C PRO A 127 -1.14 17.56 -0.25
N ILE A 128 -0.29 16.54 -0.25
CA ILE A 128 1.09 16.62 -0.75
C ILE A 128 1.05 16.98 -2.24
N ARG A 129 1.73 18.02 -2.61
CA ARG A 129 1.73 18.50 -4.00
C ARG A 129 2.41 17.51 -4.93
N GLY A 130 1.69 17.07 -5.96
CA GLY A 130 2.20 16.11 -6.96
C GLY A 130 2.21 14.66 -6.50
N ALA A 131 1.61 14.36 -5.35
CA ALA A 131 1.37 13.00 -4.88
C ALA A 131 -0.06 12.59 -5.26
N TYR A 132 -0.17 11.81 -6.30
CA TYR A 132 -1.42 11.26 -6.80
C TYR A 132 -1.44 9.75 -6.56
N SER A 133 -2.65 9.13 -6.55
CA SER A 133 -2.80 7.69 -6.32
C SER A 133 -2.83 7.31 -4.83
N ILE A 134 -2.55 6.05 -4.51
CA ILE A 134 -2.85 5.39 -3.24
C ILE A 134 -1.61 4.70 -2.64
N ASP A 135 -1.80 4.00 -1.55
CA ASP A 135 -0.88 3.07 -0.88
C ASP A 135 0.45 3.72 -0.46
N PRO A 136 0.40 4.79 0.35
CA PRO A 136 1.62 5.39 0.86
C PRO A 136 2.33 4.45 1.83
N CYS A 137 3.65 4.30 1.65
CA CYS A 137 4.56 3.74 2.64
C CYS A 137 5.62 4.78 2.98
N VAL A 138 5.72 5.21 4.22
CA VAL A 138 6.69 6.20 4.68
C VAL A 138 7.84 5.54 5.41
N PHE A 139 8.95 5.40 4.73
CA PHE A 139 10.14 4.72 5.23
C PHE A 139 11.18 5.72 5.72
N LYS A 140 11.59 5.60 7.00
CA LYS A 140 12.69 6.36 7.59
C LYS A 140 13.97 5.54 7.51
N ASP A 141 14.96 6.01 6.76
CA ASP A 141 16.25 5.35 6.62
C ASP A 141 17.17 5.63 7.82
N ASP A 142 18.29 4.90 7.90
CA ASP A 142 19.26 4.98 9.01
C ASP A 142 19.90 6.37 9.16
N ASP A 143 19.95 7.15 8.10
CA ASP A 143 20.44 8.55 8.12
C ASP A 143 19.37 9.56 8.56
N GLY A 144 18.14 9.09 8.86
CA GLY A 144 17.00 9.89 9.26
C GLY A 144 16.21 10.49 8.12
N GLN A 145 16.62 10.27 6.85
CA GLN A 145 15.84 10.71 5.70
C GLN A 145 14.57 9.88 5.56
N ILE A 146 13.45 10.55 5.30
CA ILE A 146 12.16 9.89 5.07
C ILE A 146 11.87 9.86 3.58
N TYR A 147 11.45 8.70 3.11
CA TYR A 147 11.00 8.42 1.75
C TYR A 147 9.53 8.01 1.76
N CYS A 148 8.76 8.49 0.81
CA CYS A 148 7.38 8.06 0.59
C CYS A 148 7.30 7.27 -0.71
N TYR A 149 6.93 5.99 -0.61
CA TYR A 149 6.61 5.14 -1.75
C TYR A 149 5.09 5.13 -1.90
N TYR A 150 4.58 5.11 -3.14
CA TYR A 150 3.15 5.10 -3.36
C TYR A 150 2.79 4.68 -4.78
N GLY A 151 1.54 4.33 -4.96
CA GLY A 151 0.92 4.07 -6.26
C GLY A 151 0.09 2.81 -6.28
N GLY A 152 -1.01 2.86 -6.99
CA GLY A 152 -1.86 1.72 -7.31
C GLY A 152 -2.56 1.95 -8.65
N LEU A 153 -2.69 0.89 -9.44
CA LEU A 153 -3.33 0.91 -10.75
C LEU A 153 -4.86 0.80 -10.62
N TRP A 154 -5.57 0.87 -11.72
CA TRP A 154 -7.04 0.80 -11.82
C TRP A 154 -7.71 1.80 -10.87
N GLY A 155 -8.47 1.34 -9.90
CA GLY A 155 -9.12 2.19 -8.90
C GLY A 155 -8.17 3.12 -8.14
N GLY A 156 -6.90 2.75 -8.04
CA GLY A 156 -5.83 3.59 -7.48
C GLY A 156 -5.35 4.72 -8.39
N GLN A 157 -5.77 4.74 -9.66
CA GLN A 157 -5.64 5.87 -10.60
C GLN A 157 -4.20 6.22 -11.03
N LEU A 158 -3.20 5.40 -10.70
CA LEU A 158 -1.81 5.69 -11.04
C LEU A 158 -1.61 5.86 -12.56
N GLN A 159 -2.31 5.08 -13.39
CA GLN A 159 -2.27 5.13 -14.85
C GLN A 159 -2.74 6.47 -15.42
N TRP A 160 -3.47 7.29 -14.65
CA TRP A 160 -3.90 8.63 -15.10
C TRP A 160 -2.74 9.62 -15.15
N HIS A 161 -1.70 9.37 -14.35
CA HIS A 161 -0.56 10.28 -14.16
C HIS A 161 0.71 9.82 -14.87
N VAL A 162 0.65 8.75 -15.67
CA VAL A 162 1.81 8.26 -16.43
C VAL A 162 2.20 9.26 -17.53
N PRO A 163 3.51 9.45 -17.79
CA PRO A 163 3.97 10.29 -18.89
C PRO A 163 3.38 9.84 -20.25
N LEU A 164 3.10 10.81 -21.12
CA LEU A 164 2.53 10.55 -22.45
C LEU A 164 3.32 9.54 -23.30
N SER A 165 4.65 9.48 -23.14
CA SER A 165 5.55 8.55 -23.85
C SER A 165 5.33 7.08 -23.48
N VAL A 166 4.65 6.80 -22.40
CA VAL A 166 4.28 5.45 -21.94
C VAL A 166 2.77 5.24 -21.89
N ARG A 167 1.99 6.18 -22.42
CA ARG A 167 0.53 6.02 -22.48
C ARG A 167 0.19 4.84 -23.38
N PRO A 168 -0.62 3.92 -22.88
CA PRO A 168 -1.13 2.82 -23.66
C PRO A 168 -2.04 3.31 -24.77
N VAL A 169 -2.30 2.41 -25.73
CA VAL A 169 -3.25 2.67 -26.81
C VAL A 169 -4.64 2.91 -26.22
N GLN A 170 -5.22 4.07 -26.46
CA GLN A 170 -6.60 4.38 -26.08
C GLN A 170 -7.54 3.72 -27.07
N GLN A 171 -8.46 2.91 -26.58
CA GLN A 171 -9.54 2.33 -27.38
C GLN A 171 -10.88 2.57 -26.69
N PRO A 172 -11.99 2.68 -27.45
CA PRO A 172 -13.31 2.66 -26.85
C PRO A 172 -13.54 1.37 -26.08
N ASP A 173 -14.36 1.45 -25.05
CA ASP A 173 -14.78 0.35 -24.19
C ASP A 173 -15.00 -0.95 -24.99
N THR A 174 -14.10 -1.91 -24.79
CA THR A 174 -14.14 -3.23 -25.42
C THR A 174 -13.96 -4.28 -24.34
N GLU A 175 -14.74 -5.34 -24.38
CA GLU A 175 -14.75 -6.40 -23.37
C GLU A 175 -13.43 -7.20 -23.22
N ALA A 176 -12.44 -6.96 -24.07
CA ALA A 176 -11.17 -7.69 -24.03
C ALA A 176 -10.01 -6.87 -24.57
N ALA A 177 -8.83 -7.07 -23.99
CA ALA A 177 -7.59 -6.49 -24.45
C ALA A 177 -7.31 -6.83 -25.93
N PRO A 178 -6.86 -5.88 -26.75
CA PRO A 178 -6.40 -6.17 -28.10
C PRO A 178 -5.27 -7.21 -28.08
N ALA A 179 -5.14 -8.00 -29.14
CA ALA A 179 -4.07 -8.97 -29.27
C ALA A 179 -2.69 -8.32 -29.03
N GLY A 180 -1.88 -8.91 -28.14
CA GLY A 180 -0.56 -8.39 -27.78
C GLY A 180 -0.56 -7.22 -26.79
N HIS A 181 -1.68 -6.98 -26.10
CA HIS A 181 -1.80 -5.97 -25.07
C HIS A 181 -2.36 -6.55 -23.77
N VAL A 182 -2.13 -5.87 -22.67
CA VAL A 182 -2.72 -6.14 -21.34
C VAL A 182 -3.49 -4.93 -20.87
N ASP A 183 -4.54 -5.18 -20.10
CA ASP A 183 -5.34 -4.15 -19.47
C ASP A 183 -4.57 -3.50 -18.31
N ILE A 184 -4.64 -2.18 -18.21
CA ILE A 184 -4.06 -1.41 -17.10
C ILE A 184 -5.07 -0.43 -16.47
N GLY A 185 -6.35 -0.63 -16.75
CA GLY A 185 -7.47 0.15 -16.22
C GLY A 185 -7.95 1.26 -17.15
N HIS A 186 -8.82 2.13 -16.64
CA HIS A 186 -9.42 3.22 -17.38
C HIS A 186 -8.59 4.51 -17.35
N ALA A 187 -8.81 5.38 -18.34
CA ALA A 187 -8.40 6.78 -18.29
C ALA A 187 -9.25 7.57 -17.28
N SER A 188 -8.85 8.80 -16.99
CA SER A 188 -9.55 9.69 -16.06
C SER A 188 -10.99 10.04 -16.46
N ASP A 189 -11.37 9.83 -17.73
CA ASP A 189 -12.75 9.99 -18.20
C ASP A 189 -13.65 8.81 -17.85
N LYS A 190 -13.08 7.72 -17.28
CA LYS A 190 -13.75 6.46 -16.89
C LYS A 190 -14.51 5.76 -18.02
N LYS A 191 -14.18 6.07 -19.26
CA LYS A 191 -14.82 5.54 -20.47
C LYS A 191 -13.84 5.01 -21.50
N THR A 192 -12.57 5.38 -21.33
CA THR A 192 -11.50 4.99 -22.25
C THR A 192 -10.61 3.97 -21.57
N GLU A 193 -10.64 2.74 -22.08
CA GLU A 193 -9.74 1.68 -21.65
C GLU A 193 -8.29 1.98 -22.03
N LEU A 194 -7.39 1.64 -21.15
CA LEU A 194 -5.95 1.83 -21.34
C LEU A 194 -5.26 0.46 -21.45
N TRP A 195 -4.53 0.27 -22.54
CA TRP A 195 -3.85 -0.98 -22.85
C TRP A 195 -2.34 -0.75 -22.97
N ALA A 196 -1.56 -1.60 -22.34
CA ALA A 196 -0.11 -1.61 -22.50
C ALA A 196 0.33 -2.77 -23.42
N PRO A 197 1.29 -2.57 -24.34
CA PRO A 197 1.88 -3.69 -25.07
C PRO A 197 2.46 -4.73 -24.10
N VAL A 198 2.26 -6.02 -24.35
CA VAL A 198 2.72 -7.12 -23.49
C VAL A 198 4.21 -7.06 -23.14
N ASP A 199 5.03 -6.58 -24.09
CA ASP A 199 6.49 -6.46 -23.95
C ASP A 199 6.96 -5.09 -23.43
N ALA A 200 6.06 -4.13 -23.19
CA ALA A 200 6.42 -2.86 -22.58
C ALA A 200 6.86 -3.06 -21.12
N PRO A 201 7.71 -2.19 -20.57
CA PRO A 201 7.97 -2.18 -19.13
C PRO A 201 6.66 -2.02 -18.35
N ALA A 202 6.52 -2.77 -17.26
CA ALA A 202 5.40 -2.62 -16.34
C ALA A 202 5.36 -1.20 -15.75
N LEU A 203 4.15 -0.70 -15.46
CA LEU A 203 4.00 0.57 -14.75
C LEU A 203 4.56 0.44 -13.33
N PRO A 204 5.44 1.37 -12.90
CA PRO A 204 6.12 1.29 -11.61
C PRO A 204 5.31 2.00 -10.50
N SER A 205 5.56 1.64 -9.24
CA SER A 205 5.37 2.52 -8.09
C SER A 205 6.26 3.77 -8.19
N TYR A 206 6.01 4.76 -7.35
CA TYR A 206 6.86 5.96 -7.27
C TYR A 206 7.43 6.16 -5.88
N VAL A 207 8.57 6.83 -5.80
CA VAL A 207 9.24 7.21 -4.56
C VAL A 207 9.73 8.65 -4.62
N ALA A 208 9.57 9.39 -3.53
CA ALA A 208 10.17 10.70 -3.36
C ALA A 208 10.64 10.91 -1.91
N ARG A 209 11.68 11.73 -1.73
CA ARG A 209 12.08 12.17 -0.39
C ARG A 209 11.07 13.18 0.15
N MET A 210 10.78 13.05 1.43
CA MET A 210 9.99 14.03 2.16
C MET A 210 10.84 15.21 2.61
N THR A 211 10.20 16.37 2.77
CA THR A 211 10.76 17.53 3.46
C THR A 211 11.05 17.23 4.93
N ASP A 212 11.85 18.06 5.57
CA ASP A 212 12.18 17.87 6.98
C ASP A 212 10.96 17.92 7.92
N ASP A 213 9.94 18.69 7.54
CA ASP A 213 8.65 18.72 8.25
C ASP A 213 7.68 17.62 7.84
N VAL A 214 8.09 16.71 6.95
CA VAL A 214 7.30 15.56 6.43
C VAL A 214 5.98 15.98 5.74
N LEU A 215 5.87 17.22 5.26
CA LEU A 215 4.62 17.73 4.68
C LEU A 215 4.58 17.73 3.15
N GLN A 216 5.75 17.71 2.50
CA GLN A 216 5.85 17.79 1.05
C GLN A 216 7.01 16.93 0.52
N PHE A 217 7.07 16.76 -0.78
CA PHE A 217 8.23 16.18 -1.45
C PHE A 217 9.32 17.25 -1.68
N THR A 218 10.60 16.87 -1.52
CA THR A 218 11.76 17.72 -1.85
C THR A 218 12.14 17.64 -3.31
N GLU A 219 11.61 16.68 -4.05
CA GLU A 219 11.98 16.34 -5.42
C GLU A 219 10.76 15.84 -6.20
N ALA A 220 10.86 15.78 -7.52
CA ALA A 220 9.88 15.10 -8.34
C ALA A 220 9.91 13.58 -8.04
N PRO A 221 8.76 12.92 -7.88
CA PRO A 221 8.71 11.47 -7.68
C PRO A 221 9.42 10.71 -8.80
N ARG A 222 10.14 9.67 -8.42
CA ARG A 222 10.91 8.79 -9.31
C ARG A 222 10.25 7.43 -9.41
N PRO A 223 10.30 6.76 -10.58
CA PRO A 223 9.79 5.40 -10.71
C PRO A 223 10.63 4.42 -9.87
N VAL A 224 9.96 3.52 -9.17
CA VAL A 224 10.55 2.37 -8.49
C VAL A 224 10.66 1.24 -9.49
N LEU A 225 11.84 1.02 -10.03
CA LEU A 225 12.06 -0.01 -11.04
C LEU A 225 12.27 -1.37 -10.38
N ILE A 226 11.40 -2.34 -10.73
CA ILE A 226 11.56 -3.75 -10.42
C ILE A 226 12.15 -4.41 -11.66
N VAL A 227 13.30 -5.06 -11.49
CA VAL A 227 14.04 -5.71 -12.57
C VAL A 227 14.16 -7.22 -12.35
N ASP A 228 14.32 -7.96 -13.43
CA ASP A 228 14.65 -9.38 -13.38
C ASP A 228 16.13 -9.64 -13.01
N ALA A 229 16.56 -10.89 -13.03
CA ALA A 229 17.94 -11.29 -12.70
C ALA A 229 18.97 -10.76 -13.72
N ASP A 230 18.55 -10.41 -14.91
CA ASP A 230 19.39 -9.83 -15.98
C ASP A 230 19.38 -8.28 -15.93
N GLY A 231 18.70 -7.68 -14.95
CA GLY A 231 18.60 -6.24 -14.77
C GLY A 231 17.62 -5.56 -15.73
N GLN A 232 16.72 -6.32 -16.39
CA GLN A 232 15.70 -5.76 -17.27
C GLN A 232 14.42 -5.49 -16.49
N PRO A 233 13.72 -4.36 -16.73
CA PRO A 233 12.43 -4.10 -16.11
C PRO A 233 11.44 -5.25 -16.37
N LEU A 234 10.64 -5.61 -15.36
CA LEU A 234 9.54 -6.54 -15.55
C LEU A 234 8.59 -6.02 -16.62
N LYS A 235 8.01 -6.92 -17.40
CA LYS A 235 7.11 -6.58 -18.51
C LYS A 235 5.69 -6.33 -18.02
N ALA A 236 4.91 -5.58 -18.79
CA ALA A 236 3.50 -5.35 -18.54
C ALA A 236 2.67 -6.64 -18.47
N SER A 237 3.10 -7.71 -19.19
CA SER A 237 2.47 -9.02 -19.15
C SER A 237 2.99 -9.93 -18.03
N ASP A 238 4.00 -9.52 -17.25
CA ASP A 238 4.54 -10.36 -16.17
C ASP A 238 3.50 -10.48 -15.04
N PRO A 239 3.12 -11.70 -14.62
CA PRO A 239 2.15 -11.90 -13.54
C PRO A 239 2.66 -11.41 -12.17
N HIS A 240 3.95 -11.11 -12.04
CA HIS A 240 4.55 -10.60 -10.82
C HIS A 240 4.89 -9.10 -10.90
N ARG A 241 4.37 -8.40 -11.91
CA ARG A 241 4.53 -6.95 -12.03
C ARG A 241 3.86 -6.21 -10.87
N PHE A 242 4.36 -5.02 -10.58
CA PHE A 242 3.73 -4.11 -9.62
C PHE A 242 2.29 -3.78 -10.03
N PHE A 243 1.42 -3.72 -9.03
CA PHE A 243 0.06 -3.23 -9.17
C PHE A 243 -0.25 -2.18 -8.09
N GLU A 244 -0.06 -2.51 -6.79
CA GLU A 244 -0.35 -1.63 -5.66
C GLU A 244 0.39 -2.08 -4.38
N ALA A 245 0.01 -1.55 -3.21
CA ALA A 245 0.46 -1.99 -1.89
C ALA A 245 1.97 -1.89 -1.67
N SER A 246 2.56 -0.74 -1.98
CA SER A 246 3.98 -0.48 -1.78
C SER A 246 4.37 -0.60 -0.30
N TRP A 247 5.37 -1.43 0.01
CA TRP A 247 5.96 -1.49 1.35
C TRP A 247 7.49 -1.53 1.27
N MET A 248 8.16 -0.77 2.14
CA MET A 248 9.62 -0.74 2.23
C MET A 248 10.08 -1.08 3.64
N HIS A 249 11.02 -2.02 3.74
CA HIS A 249 11.74 -2.25 4.98
C HIS A 249 13.21 -2.58 4.70
N LYS A 250 14.02 -2.59 5.76
CA LYS A 250 15.45 -2.86 5.67
C LYS A 250 15.82 -4.10 6.49
N TYR A 251 16.60 -4.99 5.90
CA TYR A 251 17.14 -6.16 6.57
C TYR A 251 18.58 -6.41 6.12
N ASN A 252 19.50 -6.59 7.09
CA ASN A 252 20.93 -6.80 6.83
C ASN A 252 21.55 -5.78 5.85
N GLY A 253 21.16 -4.51 5.97
CA GLY A 253 21.69 -3.42 5.13
C GLY A 253 21.17 -3.38 3.70
N LYS A 254 20.22 -4.25 3.34
CA LYS A 254 19.53 -4.25 2.04
C LYS A 254 18.11 -3.70 2.18
N TYR A 255 17.61 -3.12 1.09
CA TYR A 255 16.27 -2.55 0.99
C TYR A 255 15.36 -3.57 0.32
N TYR A 256 14.24 -3.88 0.98
CA TYR A 256 13.23 -4.82 0.50
C TYR A 256 11.98 -4.05 0.13
N PHE A 257 11.73 -3.97 -1.16
CA PHE A 257 10.49 -3.43 -1.69
C PHE A 257 9.52 -4.58 -1.94
N SER A 258 8.42 -4.62 -1.20
CA SER A 258 7.35 -5.60 -1.39
C SER A 258 6.07 -4.92 -1.85
N TYR A 259 5.24 -5.66 -2.58
CA TYR A 259 4.10 -5.10 -3.30
C TYR A 259 3.09 -6.17 -3.67
N SER A 260 1.87 -5.74 -3.98
CA SER A 260 0.82 -6.58 -4.55
C SER A 260 0.88 -6.57 -6.06
N THR A 261 0.57 -7.71 -6.67
CA THR A 261 0.51 -7.87 -8.13
C THR A 261 -0.95 -7.75 -8.61
N GLY A 262 -1.14 -7.45 -9.90
CA GLY A 262 -2.44 -7.24 -10.51
C GLY A 262 -3.35 -8.47 -10.52
N ASP A 263 -3.80 -8.89 -11.70
CA ASP A 263 -4.77 -10.00 -11.87
C ASP A 263 -4.35 -11.32 -11.20
N SER A 264 -3.08 -11.45 -10.84
CA SER A 264 -2.54 -12.63 -10.13
C SER A 264 -2.67 -12.53 -8.61
N HIS A 265 -2.85 -11.32 -8.03
CA HIS A 265 -3.06 -11.04 -6.60
C HIS A 265 -2.03 -11.66 -5.64
N PHE A 266 -0.78 -11.87 -6.08
CA PHE A 266 0.31 -12.27 -5.20
C PHE A 266 0.83 -11.09 -4.39
N LEU A 267 1.38 -11.37 -3.20
CA LEU A 267 2.39 -10.48 -2.62
C LEU A 267 3.77 -10.93 -3.10
N CYS A 268 4.51 -10.01 -3.68
CA CYS A 268 5.86 -10.24 -4.18
C CYS A 268 6.87 -9.31 -3.50
N TYR A 269 8.16 -9.60 -3.63
CA TYR A 269 9.20 -8.72 -3.14
C TYR A 269 10.43 -8.69 -4.05
N ALA A 270 11.16 -7.59 -3.96
CA ALA A 270 12.39 -7.34 -4.68
C ALA A 270 13.42 -6.69 -3.74
N ILE A 271 14.71 -6.88 -3.98
CA ILE A 271 15.80 -6.40 -3.13
C ILE A 271 16.67 -5.40 -3.90
N GLY A 272 17.04 -4.31 -3.24
CA GLY A 272 17.93 -3.27 -3.78
C GLY A 272 19.02 -2.85 -2.79
N ASP A 273 19.92 -2.01 -3.28
CA ASP A 273 21.07 -1.50 -2.51
C ASP A 273 20.88 -0.08 -1.97
N ASN A 274 19.84 0.59 -2.39
CA ASN A 274 19.49 1.94 -1.98
C ASN A 274 17.98 2.18 -2.07
N PRO A 275 17.43 3.22 -1.43
CA PRO A 275 15.99 3.46 -1.36
C PRO A 275 15.31 3.75 -2.72
N TYR A 276 16.06 4.15 -3.74
CA TYR A 276 15.50 4.41 -5.07
C TYR A 276 15.53 3.18 -6.00
N GLY A 277 16.17 2.08 -5.57
CA GLY A 277 16.40 0.92 -6.42
C GLY A 277 17.50 1.13 -7.48
N PRO A 278 17.49 0.37 -8.60
CA PRO A 278 16.48 -0.64 -8.94
C PRO A 278 16.44 -1.79 -7.94
N PHE A 279 15.29 -2.46 -7.88
CA PHE A 279 15.08 -3.62 -7.02
C PHE A 279 14.99 -4.89 -7.86
N THR A 280 15.83 -5.87 -7.56
CA THR A 280 15.81 -7.16 -8.27
C THR A 280 14.74 -8.07 -7.67
N TYR A 281 13.79 -8.50 -8.50
CA TYR A 281 12.74 -9.44 -8.12
C TYR A 281 13.30 -10.71 -7.49
N GLN A 282 12.74 -11.15 -6.37
CA GLN A 282 13.20 -12.32 -5.63
C GLN A 282 12.17 -13.45 -5.58
N GLY A 283 10.88 -13.13 -5.65
CA GLY A 283 9.86 -14.16 -5.62
C GLY A 283 8.55 -13.74 -4.96
N VAL A 284 7.69 -14.74 -4.80
CA VAL A 284 6.40 -14.61 -4.16
C VAL A 284 6.57 -14.72 -2.64
N LEU A 285 6.05 -13.71 -1.94
CA LEU A 285 6.01 -13.65 -0.48
C LEU A 285 4.81 -14.41 0.09
N LEU A 286 3.63 -14.21 -0.52
CA LEU A 286 2.37 -14.83 -0.15
C LEU A 286 1.53 -15.12 -1.41
N ASP A 287 0.90 -16.30 -1.45
CA ASP A 287 -0.09 -16.62 -2.49
C ASP A 287 -1.37 -15.78 -2.30
N PRO A 288 -2.22 -15.67 -3.34
CA PRO A 288 -3.48 -14.94 -3.26
C PRO A 288 -4.32 -15.39 -2.07
N VAL A 289 -4.90 -14.41 -1.39
CA VAL A 289 -5.82 -14.63 -0.26
C VAL A 289 -7.28 -14.60 -0.75
N VAL A 290 -8.22 -14.94 0.12
CA VAL A 290 -9.64 -14.75 -0.16
C VAL A 290 -9.95 -13.26 -0.13
N GLY A 291 -10.44 -12.73 -1.23
CA GLY A 291 -10.72 -11.31 -1.44
C GLY A 291 -10.14 -10.78 -2.75
N TRP A 292 -10.53 -9.57 -3.15
CA TRP A 292 -10.08 -8.97 -4.39
C TRP A 292 -8.75 -8.22 -4.25
N THR A 293 -8.47 -7.65 -3.08
CA THR A 293 -7.23 -6.92 -2.81
C THR A 293 -6.28 -7.75 -1.95
N THR A 294 -4.99 -7.46 -2.05
CA THR A 294 -3.95 -8.02 -1.17
C THR A 294 -3.00 -6.90 -0.77
N HIS A 295 -3.03 -6.50 0.49
CA HIS A 295 -2.17 -5.46 1.04
C HIS A 295 -1.49 -5.95 2.32
N HIS A 296 -0.30 -5.40 2.65
CA HIS A 296 0.53 -5.96 3.71
C HIS A 296 1.50 -4.95 4.30
N CYS A 297 2.10 -5.34 5.42
CA CYS A 297 3.35 -4.75 5.89
C CYS A 297 4.26 -5.82 6.49
N ILE A 298 5.55 -5.53 6.55
CA ILE A 298 6.57 -6.38 7.19
C ILE A 298 7.21 -5.57 8.30
N VAL A 299 7.18 -6.11 9.52
CA VAL A 299 7.69 -5.42 10.71
C VAL A 299 8.47 -6.36 11.63
N GLU A 300 9.55 -5.85 12.22
CA GLU A 300 10.24 -6.53 13.31
C GLU A 300 9.66 -6.06 14.65
N PHE A 301 9.24 -7.01 15.46
CA PHE A 301 8.77 -6.74 16.81
C PHE A 301 9.36 -7.75 17.80
N ARG A 302 10.08 -7.24 18.81
CA ARG A 302 10.73 -8.05 19.85
C ARG A 302 11.65 -9.15 19.31
N GLY A 303 12.43 -8.84 18.25
CA GLY A 303 13.39 -9.75 17.64
C GLY A 303 12.78 -10.83 16.75
N GLN A 304 11.50 -10.71 16.41
CA GLN A 304 10.81 -11.57 15.46
C GLN A 304 10.21 -10.73 14.33
N TRP A 305 10.38 -11.17 13.09
CA TRP A 305 9.76 -10.56 11.91
C TRP A 305 8.36 -11.12 11.70
N TYR A 306 7.45 -10.26 11.29
CA TYR A 306 6.06 -10.59 11.01
C TYR A 306 5.64 -10.04 9.66
N LEU A 307 4.80 -10.81 8.95
CA LEU A 307 3.97 -10.35 7.87
C LEU A 307 2.56 -10.08 8.42
N LEU A 308 2.09 -8.87 8.26
CA LEU A 308 0.69 -8.51 8.49
C LEU A 308 0.03 -8.33 7.13
N TYR A 309 -1.19 -8.82 6.98
CA TYR A 309 -1.98 -8.77 5.74
C TYR A 309 -3.47 -8.89 6.08
N HIS A 310 -4.33 -8.96 5.09
CA HIS A 310 -5.77 -9.16 5.30
C HIS A 310 -6.34 -10.26 4.41
N ASP A 311 -7.54 -10.74 4.75
CA ASP A 311 -8.43 -11.51 3.88
C ASP A 311 -9.90 -11.26 4.25
N CYS A 312 -10.84 -11.81 3.46
CA CYS A 312 -12.28 -11.63 3.63
C CYS A 312 -12.99 -12.85 4.24
N VAL A 313 -12.28 -13.87 4.71
CA VAL A 313 -12.87 -15.10 5.25
C VAL A 313 -13.86 -14.84 6.39
N PRO A 314 -13.58 -13.95 7.38
CA PRO A 314 -14.51 -13.68 8.47
C PRO A 314 -15.84 -13.05 8.05
N SER A 315 -15.88 -12.35 6.94
CA SER A 315 -17.09 -11.73 6.38
C SER A 315 -17.87 -12.64 5.43
N ASN A 316 -17.52 -13.93 5.31
CA ASN A 316 -18.01 -14.84 4.29
C ASN A 316 -17.71 -14.35 2.86
N ASP A 317 -16.46 -13.98 2.63
CA ASP A 317 -15.89 -13.58 1.35
C ASP A 317 -16.44 -12.25 0.77
N VAL A 318 -17.02 -11.40 1.62
CA VAL A 318 -17.42 -10.04 1.21
C VAL A 318 -16.16 -9.19 1.02
N THR A 319 -15.83 -8.85 -0.22
CA THR A 319 -14.53 -8.32 -0.62
C THR A 319 -14.15 -6.97 0.02
N HIS A 320 -15.12 -6.16 0.42
CA HIS A 320 -14.92 -4.87 1.08
C HIS A 320 -15.08 -4.91 2.61
N LEU A 321 -15.15 -6.12 3.20
CA LEU A 321 -15.19 -6.34 4.64
C LEU A 321 -14.04 -7.28 5.03
N ARG A 322 -12.85 -6.70 5.12
CA ARG A 322 -11.58 -7.42 5.26
C ARG A 322 -11.16 -7.50 6.73
N SER A 323 -10.38 -8.47 7.07
CA SER A 323 -9.93 -8.72 8.44
C SER A 323 -8.42 -8.90 8.49
N LEU A 324 -7.77 -8.15 9.39
CA LEU A 324 -6.33 -8.19 9.60
C LEU A 324 -5.84 -9.52 10.12
N LYS A 325 -4.78 -10.02 9.51
CA LYS A 325 -4.04 -11.22 9.94
C LYS A 325 -2.58 -10.91 10.18
N ALA A 326 -1.95 -11.69 11.05
CA ALA A 326 -0.50 -11.68 11.23
C ALA A 326 0.04 -13.10 11.33
N GLN A 327 1.29 -13.28 10.84
CA GLN A 327 2.06 -14.48 11.06
C GLN A 327 3.56 -14.18 11.04
N ARG A 328 4.37 -15.11 11.58
CA ARG A 328 5.83 -14.96 11.57
C ARG A 328 6.37 -15.02 10.15
N LEU A 329 7.37 -14.18 9.91
CA LEU A 329 8.16 -14.16 8.68
C LEU A 329 9.59 -14.57 8.99
N PHE A 330 10.21 -15.32 8.08
CA PHE A 330 11.57 -15.83 8.23
C PHE A 330 12.41 -15.51 7.01
N TYR A 331 13.70 -15.20 7.26
CA TYR A 331 14.69 -15.03 6.22
C TYR A 331 15.56 -16.28 6.10
N ASN A 332 16.00 -16.57 4.89
CA ASN A 332 17.03 -17.54 4.59
C ASN A 332 18.42 -16.96 4.88
N ALA A 333 19.45 -17.81 4.92
CA ALA A 333 20.81 -17.37 5.17
C ALA A 333 21.37 -16.40 4.11
N ASP A 334 20.84 -16.44 2.89
CA ASP A 334 21.18 -15.53 1.79
C ASP A 334 20.41 -14.20 1.80
N GLY A 335 19.51 -14.01 2.78
CA GLY A 335 18.66 -12.83 2.91
C GLY A 335 17.35 -12.90 2.15
N THR A 336 17.08 -13.95 1.38
CA THR A 336 15.75 -14.12 0.77
C THR A 336 14.70 -14.43 1.83
N ILE A 337 13.45 -14.04 1.58
CA ILE A 337 12.33 -14.32 2.49
C ILE A 337 11.75 -15.72 2.19
N GLN A 338 11.50 -16.49 3.22
CA GLN A 338 10.76 -17.75 3.08
C GLN A 338 9.30 -17.44 2.75
N LYS A 339 8.80 -18.06 1.68
CA LYS A 339 7.40 -17.87 1.28
C LYS A 339 6.47 -18.19 2.45
N VAL A 340 5.56 -17.29 2.71
CA VAL A 340 4.56 -17.43 3.78
C VAL A 340 3.39 -18.26 3.26
N VAL A 341 2.90 -19.19 4.07
CA VAL A 341 1.76 -20.04 3.74
C VAL A 341 0.55 -19.58 4.53
N ASN A 342 -0.53 -19.25 3.83
CA ASN A 342 -1.81 -18.87 4.44
C ASN A 342 -2.63 -20.16 4.70
N GLU A 343 -2.50 -20.72 5.93
CA GLU A 343 -3.23 -21.91 6.39
C GLU A 343 -4.50 -21.53 7.17
#